data_25c5b27013e7d91d96171e4c515bcec6
#
_entry.id   25c5b27013e7d91d96171e4c515bcec6
#
_cell.length_a   1.000
_cell.length_b   1.000
_cell.length_c   1.000
_cell.angle_alpha   90.00
_cell.angle_beta   90.00
_cell.angle_gamma   90.00
#
_symmetry.space_group_name_H-M   'P 1'
#
loop_
_entity.id
_entity.type
_entity.pdbx_description
1 polymer ?
#
loop_
_entity_poly.entity_id
_entity_poly.type
_entity_poly.pdbx_seq_one_letter_code
_entity_poly.pdbx_strand_id
1 'polypeptide(L)'
;MEAQSYTAEERRAANQVWTAAGAYGFEPLFLARNTDGTIDFYMNCVVGLVHKYYGDELVRSLFDAWEGDIRQAMLDDLTWLYLESAVYALELPRRPVLSALRRAHADYFFGIQYKLSRQEWMAKNQLVYSMQAARWRAVQGRTPPVMTPYEKGLDAALSPETPPKPDELKAALLAVYAKFELFNGTVHQKAGLHLHLDGLLASLMTRTMPTQMIKTDRVTVEHSGSVDASGSGIHADKRLAHITLRQRAEEDRAYIESCFGRSLYPPERLRKAEQELCTGEHLGCHLWFASGVPSPEQAPTPDAKHLAEQAQLQAERNRAYYSKNLELHRSVVLRLTEQIRNCILVHQQPNARVARSGNLDPERVWRTVMDDDRVFRCAEEENHPSFTVDLLLDASASRLHCQEVIAAQGSILAQSLAACGIPVRVSCFSSLRGYTVLRVLKGFKEKSLQGICQYFASGWNRDGLALRAAGDLIDFDPGPAARHLLILLTDASPNDSRRIPPSPDDPLGRDYGGSAGVEDAAAEVRALQRKGLRVSAVFMGEDASAADASRIYGKNMARIRGMDQLARAAGRLIQNEIRELGD
;
A
#
# COMPACT_ATOMS: atom_id res chain seq x y z
N MET A 1 -22.15 -44.33 12.39
CA MET A 1 -22.00 -42.86 12.50
C MET A 1 -20.99 -42.62 13.61
N GLU A 2 -19.72 -42.47 13.25
CA GLU A 2 -18.69 -42.07 14.20
C GLU A 2 -18.93 -40.61 14.57
N ALA A 3 -19.07 -40.34 15.86
CA ALA A 3 -19.26 -38.99 16.36
C ALA A 3 -17.97 -38.19 16.10
N GLN A 4 -18.01 -37.24 15.18
CA GLN A 4 -16.94 -36.29 14.99
C GLN A 4 -16.68 -35.58 16.33
N SER A 5 -15.43 -35.67 16.79
CA SER A 5 -15.06 -35.05 18.05
C SER A 5 -14.77 -33.56 17.84
N TYR A 6 -15.79 -32.75 17.99
CA TYR A 6 -15.63 -31.29 18.01
C TYR A 6 -14.73 -30.86 19.16
N THR A 7 -13.80 -29.95 18.91
CA THR A 7 -13.08 -29.22 19.96
C THR A 7 -14.06 -28.41 20.82
N ALA A 8 -13.66 -27.98 21.99
CA ALA A 8 -14.54 -27.18 22.88
C ALA A 8 -15.03 -25.89 22.18
N GLU A 9 -14.18 -25.28 21.38
CA GLU A 9 -14.50 -24.06 20.62
C GLU A 9 -15.45 -24.36 19.44
N GLU A 10 -15.26 -25.45 18.72
CA GLU A 10 -16.18 -25.88 17.66
C GLU A 10 -17.58 -26.17 18.19
N ARG A 11 -17.67 -26.83 19.36
CA ARG A 11 -18.95 -27.06 20.03
C ARG A 11 -19.67 -25.77 20.40
N ARG A 12 -18.94 -24.76 20.85
CA ARG A 12 -19.53 -23.45 21.15
C ARG A 12 -20.02 -22.75 19.89
N ALA A 13 -19.25 -22.77 18.81
CA ALA A 13 -19.66 -22.23 17.50
C ALA A 13 -20.89 -22.94 16.96
N ALA A 14 -20.90 -24.30 16.95
CA ALA A 14 -22.03 -25.10 16.51
C ALA A 14 -23.30 -24.85 17.36
N ASN A 15 -23.15 -24.74 18.68
CA ASN A 15 -24.28 -24.38 19.56
C ASN A 15 -24.87 -23.02 19.21
N GLN A 16 -24.05 -22.05 18.83
CA GLN A 16 -24.54 -20.73 18.41
C GLN A 16 -25.31 -20.82 17.10
N VAL A 17 -24.81 -21.61 16.14
CA VAL A 17 -25.47 -21.88 14.86
C VAL A 17 -26.84 -22.55 15.10
N TRP A 18 -26.88 -23.63 15.90
CA TRP A 18 -28.13 -24.37 16.20
C TRP A 18 -29.15 -23.50 16.92
N THR A 19 -28.71 -22.69 17.89
CA THR A 19 -29.59 -21.77 18.63
C THR A 19 -30.17 -20.72 17.70
N ALA A 20 -29.40 -20.20 16.77
CA ALA A 20 -29.87 -19.22 15.78
C ALA A 20 -30.83 -19.85 14.77
N ALA A 21 -30.53 -21.05 14.30
CA ALA A 21 -31.38 -21.82 13.40
C ALA A 21 -32.72 -22.23 14.06
N GLY A 22 -32.73 -22.39 15.38
CA GLY A 22 -33.87 -23.00 16.10
C GLY A 22 -34.01 -24.49 15.81
N ALA A 23 -32.97 -25.13 15.30
CA ALA A 23 -32.91 -26.55 14.98
C ALA A 23 -31.59 -27.13 15.50
N TYR A 24 -31.64 -28.38 15.98
CA TYR A 24 -30.48 -29.07 16.57
C TYR A 24 -30.25 -30.39 15.81
N GLY A 25 -29.02 -30.84 15.78
CA GLY A 25 -28.69 -32.14 15.22
C GLY A 25 -28.38 -32.17 13.72
N PHE A 26 -28.22 -31.01 13.08
CA PHE A 26 -27.61 -30.92 11.75
C PHE A 26 -26.15 -30.51 11.87
N GLU A 27 -25.35 -30.87 10.90
CA GLU A 27 -23.95 -30.44 10.81
C GLU A 27 -23.89 -29.07 10.16
N PRO A 28 -23.36 -28.02 10.86
CA PRO A 28 -23.24 -26.69 10.26
C PRO A 28 -22.35 -26.71 9.02
N LEU A 29 -22.81 -26.16 7.91
CA LEU A 29 -22.05 -26.07 6.65
C LEU A 29 -20.83 -25.13 6.79
N PHE A 30 -20.94 -24.14 7.66
CA PHE A 30 -19.85 -23.17 7.95
C PHE A 30 -19.79 -22.87 9.44
N LEU A 31 -18.59 -22.56 9.93
CA LEU A 31 -18.33 -22.03 11.25
C LEU A 31 -17.51 -20.76 11.16
N ALA A 32 -17.89 -19.75 11.94
CA ALA A 32 -17.23 -18.45 11.95
C ALA A 32 -16.27 -18.32 13.14
N ARG A 33 -15.02 -17.98 12.86
CA ARG A 33 -13.99 -17.69 13.86
C ARG A 33 -13.34 -16.34 13.61
N ASN A 34 -12.93 -15.71 14.66
CA ASN A 34 -12.11 -14.52 14.61
C ASN A 34 -10.65 -14.87 14.24
N THR A 35 -9.86 -13.88 13.85
CA THR A 35 -8.43 -14.06 13.51
C THR A 35 -7.58 -14.53 14.68
N ASP A 36 -8.00 -14.26 15.90
CA ASP A 36 -7.36 -14.76 17.15
C ASP A 36 -7.78 -16.18 17.51
N GLY A 37 -8.58 -16.85 16.69
CA GLY A 37 -9.10 -18.20 16.90
C GLY A 37 -10.34 -18.27 17.80
N THR A 38 -10.77 -17.16 18.37
CA THR A 38 -12.00 -17.10 19.17
C THR A 38 -13.24 -17.20 18.29
N ILE A 39 -14.39 -17.52 18.89
CA ILE A 39 -15.65 -17.67 18.15
C ILE A 39 -16.22 -16.30 17.81
N ASP A 40 -16.61 -16.10 16.57
CA ASP A 40 -17.44 -14.98 16.18
C ASP A 40 -18.93 -15.28 16.45
N PHE A 41 -19.44 -14.76 17.53
CA PHE A 41 -20.82 -15.01 17.95
C PHE A 41 -21.84 -14.49 16.96
N TYR A 42 -21.62 -13.30 16.37
CA TYR A 42 -22.57 -12.71 15.44
C TYR A 42 -22.61 -13.49 14.12
N MET A 43 -21.45 -13.77 13.51
CA MET A 43 -21.41 -14.49 12.25
C MET A 43 -21.87 -15.93 12.37
N ASN A 44 -21.65 -16.62 13.49
CA ASN A 44 -22.27 -17.93 13.74
C ASN A 44 -23.81 -17.83 13.89
N CYS A 45 -24.35 -16.74 14.45
CA CYS A 45 -25.78 -16.49 14.38
C CYS A 45 -26.24 -16.32 12.93
N VAL A 46 -25.51 -15.57 12.10
CA VAL A 46 -25.83 -15.39 10.66
C VAL A 46 -25.85 -16.74 9.96
N VAL A 47 -24.84 -17.62 10.18
CA VAL A 47 -24.84 -18.98 9.61
C VAL A 47 -26.11 -19.75 9.96
N GLY A 48 -26.47 -19.77 11.25
CA GLY A 48 -27.69 -20.45 11.68
C GLY A 48 -28.98 -19.87 11.08
N LEU A 49 -29.06 -18.55 10.94
CA LEU A 49 -30.18 -17.88 10.28
C LEU A 49 -30.23 -18.17 8.78
N VAL A 50 -29.09 -18.25 8.12
CA VAL A 50 -29.00 -18.62 6.69
C VAL A 50 -29.51 -20.06 6.51
N HIS A 51 -29.12 -21.01 7.38
CA HIS A 51 -29.70 -22.35 7.38
C HIS A 51 -31.22 -22.32 7.57
N LYS A 52 -31.72 -21.52 8.53
CA LYS A 52 -33.14 -21.41 8.84
C LYS A 52 -34.01 -20.91 7.66
N TYR A 53 -33.50 -19.89 6.96
CA TYR A 53 -34.28 -19.21 5.93
C TYR A 53 -34.04 -19.74 4.51
N TYR A 54 -32.86 -20.25 4.21
CA TYR A 54 -32.48 -20.64 2.86
C TYR A 54 -32.12 -22.12 2.71
N GLY A 55 -31.78 -22.82 3.81
CA GLY A 55 -31.38 -24.23 3.78
C GLY A 55 -30.00 -24.48 3.21
N ASP A 56 -29.38 -25.59 3.64
CA ASP A 56 -27.98 -25.90 3.32
C ASP A 56 -27.75 -26.24 1.86
N GLU A 57 -28.69 -26.93 1.19
CA GLU A 57 -28.56 -27.31 -0.22
C GLU A 57 -28.46 -26.10 -1.15
N LEU A 58 -29.32 -25.09 -0.93
CA LEU A 58 -29.28 -23.85 -1.71
C LEU A 58 -27.99 -23.08 -1.47
N VAL A 59 -27.60 -22.95 -0.21
CA VAL A 59 -26.36 -22.25 0.18
C VAL A 59 -25.14 -22.96 -0.41
N ARG A 60 -25.07 -24.29 -0.33
CA ARG A 60 -24.01 -25.07 -0.96
C ARG A 60 -23.96 -24.81 -2.47
N SER A 61 -25.10 -24.93 -3.15
CA SER A 61 -25.17 -24.69 -4.61
C SER A 61 -24.80 -23.26 -5.01
N LEU A 62 -24.94 -22.30 -4.10
CA LEU A 62 -24.57 -20.91 -4.30
C LEU A 62 -23.03 -20.77 -4.30
N PHE A 63 -22.34 -21.27 -3.28
CA PHE A 63 -20.87 -21.20 -3.18
C PHE A 63 -20.15 -22.08 -4.21
N ASP A 64 -20.76 -23.21 -4.60
CA ASP A 64 -20.22 -24.09 -5.63
C ASP A 64 -20.26 -23.44 -7.04
N ALA A 65 -21.08 -22.41 -7.25
CA ALA A 65 -21.19 -21.73 -8.55
C ALA A 65 -19.85 -21.08 -9.03
N TRP A 66 -18.98 -20.69 -8.13
CA TRP A 66 -17.67 -20.11 -8.43
C TRP A 66 -16.52 -20.84 -7.72
N GLU A 67 -16.74 -22.09 -7.32
CA GLU A 67 -15.67 -22.91 -6.73
C GLU A 67 -14.51 -23.07 -7.73
N GLY A 68 -13.29 -22.80 -7.27
CA GLY A 68 -12.09 -22.83 -8.11
C GLY A 68 -11.82 -21.56 -8.94
N ASP A 69 -12.70 -20.54 -8.89
CA ASP A 69 -12.42 -19.25 -9.53
C ASP A 69 -11.28 -18.52 -8.81
N ILE A 70 -10.46 -17.79 -9.57
CA ILE A 70 -9.36 -16.98 -9.02
C ILE A 70 -9.84 -15.94 -8.00
N ARG A 71 -11.10 -15.51 -8.12
CA ARG A 71 -11.76 -14.51 -7.26
C ARG A 71 -12.65 -15.17 -6.20
N GLN A 72 -12.61 -16.50 -6.02
CA GLN A 72 -13.47 -17.24 -5.11
C GLN A 72 -13.54 -16.60 -3.73
N ALA A 73 -12.40 -16.30 -3.10
CA ALA A 73 -12.37 -15.70 -1.76
C ALA A 73 -13.12 -14.37 -1.68
N MET A 74 -13.01 -13.52 -2.71
CA MET A 74 -13.73 -12.26 -2.80
C MET A 74 -15.26 -12.48 -2.95
N LEU A 75 -15.64 -13.41 -3.81
CA LEU A 75 -17.05 -13.73 -4.05
C LEU A 75 -17.70 -14.34 -2.80
N ASP A 76 -16.98 -15.20 -2.10
CA ASP A 76 -17.42 -15.78 -0.82
C ASP A 76 -17.69 -14.68 0.22
N ASP A 77 -16.76 -13.75 0.39
CA ASP A 77 -16.89 -12.65 1.36
C ASP A 77 -18.04 -11.70 1.03
N LEU A 78 -18.20 -11.33 -0.25
CA LEU A 78 -19.32 -10.50 -0.70
C LEU A 78 -20.67 -11.23 -0.57
N THR A 79 -20.67 -12.54 -0.79
CA THR A 79 -21.85 -13.40 -0.58
C THR A 79 -22.26 -13.39 0.89
N TRP A 80 -21.31 -13.50 1.80
CA TRP A 80 -21.61 -13.43 3.24
C TRP A 80 -22.15 -12.07 3.66
N LEU A 81 -21.67 -10.96 3.07
CA LEU A 81 -22.26 -9.63 3.30
C LEU A 81 -23.70 -9.54 2.80
N TYR A 82 -24.00 -10.14 1.64
CA TYR A 82 -25.35 -10.19 1.09
C TYR A 82 -26.29 -11.03 1.97
N LEU A 83 -25.88 -12.25 2.32
CA LEU A 83 -26.65 -13.16 3.19
C LEU A 83 -26.87 -12.55 4.57
N GLU A 84 -25.84 -11.93 5.17
CA GLU A 84 -25.93 -11.22 6.44
C GLU A 84 -27.03 -10.17 6.43
N SER A 85 -27.04 -9.31 5.40
CA SER A 85 -28.05 -8.26 5.25
C SER A 85 -29.45 -8.84 5.13
N ALA A 86 -29.63 -9.89 4.31
CA ALA A 86 -30.91 -10.52 4.07
C ALA A 86 -31.49 -11.18 5.34
N VAL A 87 -30.68 -12.02 6.03
CA VAL A 87 -31.18 -12.71 7.22
C VAL A 87 -31.33 -11.80 8.45
N TYR A 88 -30.51 -10.76 8.56
CA TYR A 88 -30.67 -9.74 9.59
C TYR A 88 -32.01 -9.02 9.46
N ALA A 89 -32.38 -8.60 8.26
CA ALA A 89 -33.67 -7.94 7.99
C ALA A 89 -34.86 -8.85 8.33
N LEU A 90 -34.76 -10.16 8.01
CA LEU A 90 -35.81 -11.14 8.28
C LEU A 90 -35.98 -11.46 9.79
N GLU A 91 -34.91 -11.53 10.54
CA GLU A 91 -34.95 -11.98 11.93
C GLU A 91 -35.03 -10.84 12.94
N LEU A 92 -34.57 -9.62 12.62
CA LEU A 92 -34.53 -8.48 13.54
C LEU A 92 -35.90 -8.23 14.27
N PRO A 93 -37.04 -8.28 13.58
CA PRO A 93 -38.36 -8.08 14.23
C PRO A 93 -38.67 -9.12 15.31
N ARG A 94 -38.10 -10.34 15.18
CA ARG A 94 -38.34 -11.46 16.10
C ARG A 94 -37.29 -11.52 17.20
N ARG A 95 -36.05 -11.09 16.91
CA ARG A 95 -34.91 -11.14 17.83
C ARG A 95 -34.17 -9.78 17.88
N PRO A 96 -34.69 -8.80 18.62
CA PRO A 96 -34.07 -7.46 18.71
C PRO A 96 -32.61 -7.47 19.23
N VAL A 97 -32.22 -8.50 19.99
CA VAL A 97 -30.85 -8.67 20.51
C VAL A 97 -29.79 -8.77 19.39
N LEU A 98 -30.20 -9.15 18.16
CA LEU A 98 -29.29 -9.18 17.01
C LEU A 98 -28.64 -7.83 16.72
N SER A 99 -29.34 -6.73 17.01
CA SER A 99 -28.76 -5.39 16.84
C SER A 99 -27.57 -5.13 17.76
N ALA A 100 -27.63 -5.64 18.98
CA ALA A 100 -26.52 -5.54 19.94
C ALA A 100 -25.33 -6.43 19.54
N LEU A 101 -25.59 -7.66 19.08
CA LEU A 101 -24.54 -8.57 18.58
C LEU A 101 -23.88 -8.02 17.31
N ARG A 102 -24.68 -7.46 16.39
CA ARG A 102 -24.18 -6.81 15.18
C ARG A 102 -23.27 -5.63 15.51
N ARG A 103 -23.65 -4.83 16.50
CA ARG A 103 -22.82 -3.72 16.97
C ARG A 103 -21.52 -4.19 17.61
N ALA A 104 -21.57 -5.24 18.46
CA ALA A 104 -20.38 -5.82 19.06
C ALA A 104 -19.41 -6.38 18.01
N HIS A 105 -19.95 -7.01 16.93
CA HIS A 105 -19.14 -7.45 15.80
C HIS A 105 -18.49 -6.26 15.07
N ALA A 106 -19.23 -5.16 14.83
CA ALA A 106 -18.70 -3.95 14.23
C ALA A 106 -17.60 -3.31 15.10
N ASP A 107 -17.77 -3.31 16.42
CA ASP A 107 -16.75 -2.80 17.36
C ASP A 107 -15.50 -3.67 17.36
N TYR A 108 -15.66 -4.99 17.29
CA TYR A 108 -14.55 -5.93 17.15
C TYR A 108 -13.81 -5.74 15.82
N PHE A 109 -14.53 -5.60 14.71
CA PHE A 109 -13.96 -5.35 13.39
C PHE A 109 -13.02 -4.14 13.41
N PHE A 110 -13.45 -3.01 13.98
CA PHE A 110 -12.60 -1.83 14.09
C PHE A 110 -11.53 -1.94 15.18
N GLY A 111 -11.78 -2.70 16.25
CA GLY A 111 -10.79 -2.98 17.29
C GLY A 111 -9.58 -3.75 16.76
N ILE A 112 -9.80 -4.71 15.86
CA ILE A 112 -8.72 -5.43 15.19
C ILE A 112 -8.03 -4.55 14.13
N GLN A 113 -8.77 -3.67 13.47
CA GLN A 113 -8.20 -2.74 12.49
C GLN A 113 -7.04 -1.91 13.08
N TYR A 114 -7.05 -1.63 14.37
CA TYR A 114 -5.95 -0.94 15.06
C TYR A 114 -4.77 -1.87 15.41
N LYS A 115 -4.96 -3.19 15.41
CA LYS A 115 -3.93 -4.18 15.75
C LYS A 115 -3.24 -4.77 14.52
N LEU A 116 -3.96 -4.88 13.41
CA LEU A 116 -3.42 -5.32 12.13
C LEU A 116 -3.00 -4.10 11.34
N SER A 117 -1.85 -4.16 10.71
CA SER A 117 -1.50 -3.12 9.75
C SER A 117 -2.60 -3.07 8.69
N ARG A 118 -3.08 -1.88 8.37
CA ARG A 118 -4.12 -1.65 7.35
C ARG A 118 -3.74 -2.27 5.99
N GLN A 119 -2.46 -2.46 5.78
CA GLN A 119 -1.87 -3.09 4.60
C GLN A 119 -2.23 -4.57 4.48
N GLU A 120 -2.24 -5.31 5.58
CA GLU A 120 -2.64 -6.72 5.59
C GLU A 120 -4.11 -6.90 5.20
N TRP A 121 -4.96 -5.92 5.52
CA TRP A 121 -6.36 -5.90 5.16
C TRP A 121 -6.61 -5.59 3.68
N MET A 122 -5.93 -4.58 3.16
CA MET A 122 -6.19 -4.05 1.82
C MET A 122 -5.51 -4.84 0.71
N ALA A 123 -4.45 -5.55 1.02
CA ALA A 123 -3.68 -6.27 0.01
C ALA A 123 -4.41 -7.47 -0.60
N LYS A 124 -5.38 -8.06 0.12
CA LYS A 124 -6.10 -9.24 -0.36
C LYS A 124 -7.42 -8.91 -1.04
N ASN A 125 -8.13 -7.89 -0.57
CA ASN A 125 -9.41 -7.54 -1.15
C ASN A 125 -9.89 -6.14 -0.74
N GLN A 126 -9.34 -5.11 -1.38
CA GLN A 126 -9.69 -3.72 -1.12
C GLN A 126 -11.21 -3.47 -1.25
N LEU A 127 -11.85 -4.09 -2.24
CA LEU A 127 -13.29 -3.95 -2.47
C LEU A 127 -14.11 -4.51 -1.31
N VAL A 128 -13.80 -5.74 -0.87
CA VAL A 128 -14.48 -6.37 0.28
C VAL A 128 -14.29 -5.54 1.54
N TYR A 129 -13.07 -5.07 1.79
CA TYR A 129 -12.79 -4.21 2.94
C TYR A 129 -13.61 -2.92 2.90
N SER A 130 -13.69 -2.25 1.75
CA SER A 130 -14.51 -1.04 1.59
C SER A 130 -15.98 -1.30 1.90
N MET A 131 -16.53 -2.43 1.41
CA MET A 131 -17.92 -2.83 1.69
C MET A 131 -18.13 -3.12 3.17
N GLN A 132 -17.25 -3.89 3.80
CA GLN A 132 -17.34 -4.20 5.23
C GLN A 132 -17.19 -2.93 6.08
N ALA A 133 -16.22 -2.08 5.79
CA ALA A 133 -16.00 -0.84 6.52
C ALA A 133 -17.19 0.12 6.40
N ALA A 134 -17.81 0.21 5.23
CA ALA A 134 -19.02 1.01 5.02
C ALA A 134 -20.16 0.48 5.89
N ARG A 135 -20.43 -0.81 5.82
CA ARG A 135 -21.50 -1.48 6.58
C ARG A 135 -21.31 -1.35 8.08
N TRP A 136 -20.12 -1.68 8.59
CA TRP A 136 -19.89 -1.66 10.05
C TRP A 136 -19.84 -0.25 10.63
N ARG A 137 -19.40 0.76 9.87
CA ARG A 137 -19.56 2.16 10.28
C ARG A 137 -21.00 2.60 10.35
N ALA A 138 -21.83 2.20 9.37
CA ALA A 138 -23.26 2.48 9.39
C ALA A 138 -23.93 1.85 10.63
N VAL A 139 -23.57 0.60 10.99
CA VAL A 139 -24.04 -0.07 12.21
C VAL A 139 -23.65 0.68 13.49
N GLN A 140 -22.48 1.31 13.52
CA GLN A 140 -22.03 2.15 14.65
C GLN A 140 -22.66 3.56 14.65
N GLY A 141 -23.46 3.91 13.63
CA GLY A 141 -23.99 5.27 13.45
C GLY A 141 -22.92 6.30 13.06
N ARG A 142 -21.80 5.85 12.50
CA ARG A 142 -20.71 6.70 12.03
C ARG A 142 -20.83 6.95 10.52
N THR A 143 -20.29 8.07 10.06
CA THR A 143 -20.24 8.38 8.63
C THR A 143 -19.48 7.29 7.87
N PRO A 144 -20.07 6.72 6.78
CA PRO A 144 -19.39 5.75 5.93
C PRO A 144 -18.04 6.30 5.42
N PRO A 145 -17.07 5.45 5.09
CA PRO A 145 -15.87 5.89 4.40
C PRO A 145 -16.27 6.50 3.05
N VAL A 146 -15.40 7.29 2.47
CA VAL A 146 -15.67 7.78 1.11
C VAL A 146 -15.52 6.63 0.15
N MET A 147 -16.58 6.38 -0.58
CA MET A 147 -16.74 5.30 -1.55
C MET A 147 -16.89 5.89 -2.94
N THR A 148 -16.33 5.20 -3.93
CA THR A 148 -16.55 5.51 -5.34
C THR A 148 -18.02 5.29 -5.73
N PRO A 149 -18.51 5.84 -6.84
CA PRO A 149 -19.84 5.53 -7.36
C PRO A 149 -20.08 4.03 -7.56
N TYR A 150 -19.04 3.30 -8.00
CA TYR A 150 -19.06 1.85 -8.16
C TYR A 150 -19.28 1.15 -6.80
N GLU A 151 -18.48 1.49 -5.79
CA GLU A 151 -18.60 0.92 -4.43
C GLU A 151 -19.95 1.22 -3.80
N LYS A 152 -20.46 2.45 -3.93
CA LYS A 152 -21.82 2.82 -3.44
C LYS A 152 -22.90 2.00 -4.09
N GLY A 153 -22.79 1.81 -5.41
CA GLY A 153 -23.73 0.99 -6.17
C GLY A 153 -23.69 -0.47 -5.73
N LEU A 154 -22.50 -1.02 -5.50
CA LEU A 154 -22.32 -2.40 -5.05
C LEU A 154 -22.83 -2.59 -3.62
N ASP A 155 -22.50 -1.69 -2.68
CA ASP A 155 -22.97 -1.76 -1.28
C ASP A 155 -24.50 -1.72 -1.20
N ALA A 156 -25.13 -0.84 -1.97
CA ALA A 156 -26.59 -0.80 -2.10
C ALA A 156 -27.17 -2.11 -2.66
N ALA A 157 -26.52 -2.71 -3.66
CA ALA A 157 -26.95 -3.98 -4.23
C ALA A 157 -26.74 -5.18 -3.29
N LEU A 158 -25.68 -5.14 -2.45
CA LEU A 158 -25.44 -6.15 -1.42
C LEU A 158 -26.30 -5.98 -0.15
N SER A 159 -27.09 -4.91 -0.08
CA SER A 159 -28.00 -4.62 1.03
C SER A 159 -29.45 -4.46 0.52
N PRO A 160 -30.09 -5.54 0.03
CA PRO A 160 -31.41 -5.45 -0.55
C PRO A 160 -32.43 -4.99 0.49
N GLU A 161 -33.27 -4.01 0.14
CA GLU A 161 -34.37 -3.52 0.99
C GLU A 161 -35.38 -4.63 1.30
N THR A 162 -35.65 -5.50 0.32
CA THR A 162 -36.49 -6.66 0.48
C THR A 162 -35.66 -7.93 0.34
N PRO A 163 -35.52 -8.75 1.39
CA PRO A 163 -34.77 -10.00 1.32
C PRO A 163 -35.37 -10.94 0.25
N PRO A 164 -34.53 -11.54 -0.62
CA PRO A 164 -35.04 -12.44 -1.67
C PRO A 164 -35.63 -13.70 -1.07
N LYS A 165 -36.61 -14.28 -1.78
CA LYS A 165 -37.12 -15.62 -1.48
C LYS A 165 -36.03 -16.68 -1.75
N PRO A 166 -36.12 -17.88 -1.13
CA PRO A 166 -35.15 -18.94 -1.37
C PRO A 166 -34.97 -19.25 -2.86
N ASP A 167 -36.02 -19.35 -3.62
CA ASP A 167 -35.98 -19.66 -5.06
C ASP A 167 -35.32 -18.56 -5.90
N GLU A 168 -35.30 -17.33 -5.41
CA GLU A 168 -34.77 -16.15 -6.10
C GLU A 168 -33.35 -15.79 -5.66
N LEU A 169 -32.88 -16.28 -4.51
CA LEU A 169 -31.62 -15.90 -3.88
C LEU A 169 -30.42 -16.00 -4.83
N LYS A 170 -30.26 -17.18 -5.44
CA LYS A 170 -29.10 -17.45 -6.33
C LYS A 170 -29.15 -16.56 -7.57
N ALA A 171 -30.29 -16.43 -8.19
CA ALA A 171 -30.50 -15.60 -9.37
C ALA A 171 -30.25 -14.12 -9.06
N ALA A 172 -30.74 -13.64 -7.92
CA ALA A 172 -30.56 -12.25 -7.48
C ALA A 172 -29.09 -11.93 -7.24
N LEU A 173 -28.36 -12.79 -6.53
CA LEU A 173 -26.93 -12.56 -6.27
C LEU A 173 -26.08 -12.65 -7.55
N LEU A 174 -26.34 -13.63 -8.42
CA LEU A 174 -25.64 -13.72 -9.71
C LEU A 174 -25.92 -12.51 -10.60
N ALA A 175 -27.14 -11.95 -10.56
CA ALA A 175 -27.47 -10.71 -11.27
C ALA A 175 -26.68 -9.50 -10.72
N VAL A 176 -26.49 -9.42 -9.40
CA VAL A 176 -25.60 -8.41 -8.79
C VAL A 176 -24.18 -8.60 -9.30
N TYR A 177 -23.63 -9.80 -9.27
CA TYR A 177 -22.26 -10.07 -9.70
C TYR A 177 -22.06 -9.80 -11.20
N ALA A 178 -23.03 -10.14 -12.04
CA ALA A 178 -22.99 -9.82 -13.47
C ALA A 178 -23.05 -8.31 -13.73
N LYS A 179 -23.92 -7.58 -13.01
CA LYS A 179 -24.07 -6.11 -13.13
C LYS A 179 -22.78 -5.37 -12.79
N PHE A 180 -22.04 -5.85 -11.80
CA PHE A 180 -20.77 -5.25 -11.34
C PHE A 180 -19.53 -5.93 -11.92
N GLU A 181 -19.69 -6.79 -12.93
CA GLU A 181 -18.62 -7.51 -13.63
C GLU A 181 -17.73 -8.34 -12.69
N LEU A 182 -18.26 -8.75 -11.54
CA LEU A 182 -17.55 -9.57 -10.55
C LEU A 182 -17.53 -11.04 -10.95
N PHE A 183 -18.65 -11.55 -11.51
CA PHE A 183 -18.77 -12.92 -11.98
C PHE A 183 -19.84 -13.01 -13.08
N ASN A 184 -19.48 -13.63 -14.19
CA ASN A 184 -20.34 -13.76 -15.39
C ASN A 184 -20.85 -15.18 -15.63
N GLY A 185 -20.73 -16.08 -14.64
CA GLY A 185 -21.11 -17.50 -14.78
C GLY A 185 -19.99 -18.40 -15.34
N THR A 186 -18.86 -17.84 -15.74
CA THR A 186 -17.70 -18.61 -16.21
C THR A 186 -16.64 -18.65 -15.12
N VAL A 187 -16.28 -19.85 -14.65
CA VAL A 187 -15.21 -20.04 -13.65
C VAL A 187 -13.88 -19.87 -14.35
N HIS A 188 -13.12 -18.85 -13.97
CA HIS A 188 -11.75 -18.66 -14.41
C HIS A 188 -10.82 -19.45 -13.50
N GLN A 189 -10.59 -20.72 -13.84
CA GLN A 189 -9.70 -21.60 -13.08
C GLN A 189 -8.29 -21.01 -13.06
N LYS A 190 -7.64 -21.10 -11.90
CA LYS A 190 -6.19 -20.94 -11.84
C LYS A 190 -5.57 -21.99 -12.76
N ALA A 191 -5.06 -21.59 -13.90
CA ALA A 191 -4.35 -22.48 -14.80
C ALA A 191 -3.11 -23.03 -14.07
N GLY A 192 -3.14 -24.31 -13.74
CA GLY A 192 -1.95 -25.07 -13.43
C GLY A 192 -1.56 -25.23 -11.97
N LEU A 193 -1.32 -26.47 -11.65
CA LEU A 193 -0.76 -27.12 -10.47
C LEU A 193 -1.64 -27.09 -9.21
N HIS A 194 -2.41 -28.14 -9.06
CA HIS A 194 -2.68 -28.72 -7.75
C HIS A 194 -1.35 -29.21 -7.12
N LEU A 195 -0.53 -28.29 -6.66
CA LEU A 195 0.35 -28.59 -5.56
C LEU A 195 -0.56 -28.56 -4.33
N HIS A 196 -0.86 -29.76 -3.82
CA HIS A 196 -1.37 -29.98 -2.48
C HIS A 196 -0.36 -29.40 -1.47
N LEU A 197 -0.36 -28.10 -1.31
CA LEU A 197 0.21 -27.38 -0.18
C LEU A 197 -0.95 -27.11 0.79
N ASP A 198 -1.65 -28.20 1.11
CA ASP A 198 -2.69 -28.21 2.11
C ASP A 198 -2.07 -28.03 3.48
N GLY A 199 -2.62 -27.11 4.23
CA GLY A 199 -2.41 -26.93 5.64
C GLY A 199 -1.69 -25.67 6.07
N LEU A 200 -0.49 -25.37 5.60
CA LEU A 200 0.29 -24.20 6.08
C LEU A 200 0.06 -22.93 5.26
N LEU A 201 -0.08 -23.04 3.94
CA LEU A 201 -0.34 -21.87 3.07
C LEU A 201 -1.82 -21.45 3.09
N ALA A 202 -2.76 -22.40 3.22
CA ALA A 202 -4.17 -22.08 3.42
C ALA A 202 -4.36 -21.33 4.74
N SER A 203 -3.70 -21.72 5.83
CA SER A 203 -3.77 -21.05 7.12
C SER A 203 -3.14 -19.65 7.09
N LEU A 204 -2.13 -19.42 6.25
CA LEU A 204 -1.51 -18.09 6.08
C LEU A 204 -2.36 -17.17 5.19
N MET A 205 -3.04 -17.72 4.18
CA MET A 205 -3.92 -16.94 3.30
C MET A 205 -5.24 -16.56 3.95
N THR A 206 -5.72 -17.32 4.95
CA THR A 206 -6.98 -17.06 5.68
C THR A 206 -6.78 -16.16 6.90
N ARG A 207 -5.55 -15.87 7.31
CA ARG A 207 -5.23 -15.11 8.54
C ARG A 207 -5.54 -13.62 8.52
N THR A 208 -6.07 -13.08 7.45
CA THR A 208 -6.21 -11.63 7.26
C THR A 208 -7.63 -11.09 7.29
N MET A 209 -8.64 -11.95 7.41
CA MET A 209 -10.01 -11.52 7.67
C MET A 209 -10.32 -11.59 9.17
N PRO A 210 -11.08 -10.62 9.75
CA PRO A 210 -11.44 -10.64 11.16
C PRO A 210 -12.34 -11.82 11.50
N THR A 211 -13.05 -12.34 10.51
CA THR A 211 -13.91 -13.52 10.66
C THR A 211 -13.62 -14.48 9.53
N GLN A 212 -13.22 -15.70 9.85
CA GLN A 212 -13.04 -16.77 8.88
C GLN A 212 -14.27 -17.65 8.87
N MET A 213 -14.84 -17.82 7.69
CA MET A 213 -15.91 -18.80 7.44
C MET A 213 -15.26 -20.09 6.95
N ILE A 214 -15.26 -21.12 7.77
CA ILE A 214 -14.65 -22.41 7.47
C ILE A 214 -15.75 -23.36 7.01
N LYS A 215 -15.66 -23.88 5.78
CA LYS A 215 -16.53 -24.94 5.25
C LYS A 215 -16.16 -26.25 5.94
N THR A 216 -17.10 -26.88 6.62
CA THR A 216 -16.86 -28.07 7.46
C THR A 216 -16.49 -29.33 6.66
N ASP A 217 -16.91 -29.44 5.41
CA ASP A 217 -16.63 -30.58 4.54
C ASP A 217 -15.12 -30.79 4.21
N ARG A 218 -14.26 -29.82 4.48
CA ARG A 218 -12.82 -29.93 4.24
C ARG A 218 -11.99 -30.46 5.41
N VAL A 219 -12.58 -30.65 6.57
CA VAL A 219 -11.86 -31.11 7.78
C VAL A 219 -11.70 -32.66 7.84
N THR A 220 -12.41 -33.40 7.01
CA THR A 220 -12.50 -34.87 7.10
C THR A 220 -11.51 -35.66 6.22
N VAL A 221 -10.58 -35.04 5.47
CA VAL A 221 -9.75 -35.76 4.47
C VAL A 221 -8.27 -35.91 4.85
N GLU A 222 -7.82 -35.47 6.00
CA GLU A 222 -6.39 -35.53 6.33
C GLU A 222 -6.02 -36.50 7.48
N HIS A 223 -6.41 -37.77 7.38
CA HIS A 223 -5.69 -38.80 8.13
C HIS A 223 -5.76 -40.14 7.39
N SER A 224 -5.02 -40.29 6.31
CA SER A 224 -4.41 -41.58 5.94
C SER A 224 -3.80 -41.47 4.54
N GLY A 225 -2.56 -41.85 4.41
CA GLY A 225 -1.96 -42.06 3.10
C GLY A 225 -0.43 -41.96 3.11
N SER A 226 0.17 -43.04 3.43
CA SER A 226 1.60 -43.34 3.28
C SER A 226 2.17 -42.96 1.90
N VAL A 227 3.40 -42.49 1.97
CA VAL A 227 4.36 -42.29 0.88
C VAL A 227 4.59 -43.55 0.09
N ASP A 228 4.50 -43.48 -1.23
CA ASP A 228 5.28 -44.34 -2.13
C ASP A 228 5.89 -43.52 -3.26
N ALA A 229 7.21 -43.51 -3.21
CA ALA A 229 8.07 -42.90 -4.22
C ALA A 229 8.32 -43.94 -5.35
N SER A 230 7.97 -43.59 -6.58
CA SER A 230 8.70 -44.14 -7.74
C SER A 230 8.60 -43.18 -8.92
N GLY A 231 9.78 -42.81 -9.40
CA GLY A 231 9.99 -41.76 -10.37
C GLY A 231 9.62 -42.13 -11.80
N SER A 232 9.27 -41.12 -12.52
CA SER A 232 9.40 -40.91 -13.96
C SER A 232 8.38 -39.84 -14.39
N GLY A 233 8.79 -38.60 -14.58
CA GLY A 233 7.90 -37.56 -15.06
C GLY A 233 8.44 -36.10 -14.97
N ILE A 234 9.70 -35.92 -14.62
CA ILE A 234 10.25 -34.62 -14.20
C ILE A 234 10.47 -33.61 -15.35
N HIS A 235 10.42 -34.04 -16.62
CA HIS A 235 10.78 -33.13 -17.74
C HIS A 235 9.61 -32.40 -18.43
N ALA A 236 8.37 -32.87 -18.29
CA ALA A 236 7.20 -32.22 -18.88
C ALA A 236 6.67 -31.05 -17.99
N ASP A 237 6.75 -31.20 -16.66
CA ASP A 237 6.25 -30.24 -15.71
C ASP A 237 7.04 -28.93 -15.67
N LYS A 238 8.35 -28.95 -15.90
CA LYS A 238 9.17 -27.71 -15.90
C LYS A 238 8.83 -26.78 -17.06
N ARG A 239 8.43 -27.28 -18.22
CA ARG A 239 8.02 -26.47 -19.38
C ARG A 239 6.64 -25.84 -19.16
N LEU A 240 5.69 -26.59 -18.63
CA LEU A 240 4.36 -26.09 -18.29
C LEU A 240 4.41 -25.06 -17.15
N ALA A 241 5.17 -25.31 -16.09
CA ALA A 241 5.40 -24.35 -15.01
C ALA A 241 6.06 -23.05 -15.50
N HIS A 242 6.98 -23.15 -16.45
CA HIS A 242 7.64 -21.99 -17.06
C HIS A 242 6.69 -21.17 -17.95
N ILE A 243 5.78 -21.83 -18.68
CA ILE A 243 4.78 -21.18 -19.53
C ILE A 243 3.73 -20.46 -18.67
N THR A 244 3.23 -21.09 -17.60
CA THR A 244 2.26 -20.48 -16.67
C THR A 244 2.84 -19.35 -15.86
N LEU A 245 4.10 -19.42 -15.43
CA LEU A 245 4.80 -18.31 -14.78
C LEU A 245 5.02 -17.12 -15.72
N ARG A 246 5.31 -17.36 -16.98
CA ARG A 246 5.43 -16.28 -18.00
C ARG A 246 4.08 -15.61 -18.27
N GLN A 247 3.02 -16.38 -18.47
CA GLN A 247 1.67 -15.82 -18.67
C GLN A 247 1.23 -14.96 -17.49
N ARG A 248 1.48 -15.43 -16.26
CA ARG A 248 1.16 -14.67 -15.05
C ARG A 248 1.96 -13.39 -14.91
N ALA A 249 3.24 -13.40 -15.26
CA ALA A 249 4.09 -12.20 -15.27
C ALA A 249 3.64 -11.17 -16.32
N GLU A 250 3.18 -11.66 -17.49
CA GLU A 250 2.62 -10.79 -18.54
C GLU A 250 1.26 -10.20 -18.14
N GLU A 251 0.40 -10.99 -17.48
CA GLU A 251 -0.88 -10.53 -16.92
C GLU A 251 -0.69 -9.48 -15.83
N ASP A 252 0.23 -9.72 -14.89
CA ASP A 252 0.55 -8.75 -13.83
C ASP A 252 1.14 -7.47 -14.40
N ARG A 253 2.00 -7.57 -15.43
CA ARG A 253 2.53 -6.41 -16.14
C ARG A 253 1.42 -5.61 -16.85
N ALA A 254 0.55 -6.31 -17.59
CA ALA A 254 -0.59 -5.68 -18.26
C ALA A 254 -1.54 -5.00 -17.26
N TYR A 255 -1.74 -5.62 -16.09
CA TYR A 255 -2.50 -5.03 -15.00
C TYR A 255 -1.85 -3.74 -14.48
N ILE A 256 -0.55 -3.75 -14.19
CA ILE A 256 0.18 -2.56 -13.72
C ILE A 256 0.15 -1.46 -14.78
N GLU A 257 0.35 -1.80 -16.05
CA GLU A 257 0.25 -0.83 -17.15
C GLU A 257 -1.18 -0.26 -17.28
N SER A 258 -2.20 -1.08 -17.08
CA SER A 258 -3.60 -0.62 -17.08
C SER A 258 -3.91 0.34 -15.93
N CYS A 259 -3.32 0.11 -14.74
CA CYS A 259 -3.54 0.93 -13.53
C CYS A 259 -2.74 2.24 -13.53
N PHE A 260 -1.50 2.22 -14.03
CA PHE A 260 -0.56 3.35 -13.89
C PHE A 260 -0.11 3.93 -15.23
N GLY A 261 -0.62 3.41 -16.35
CA GLY A 261 -0.22 3.84 -17.67
C GLY A 261 1.15 3.28 -18.09
N ARG A 262 1.62 3.75 -19.25
CA ARG A 262 2.92 3.31 -19.79
C ARG A 262 4.07 3.74 -18.91
N SER A 263 5.11 2.90 -18.86
CA SER A 263 6.32 3.23 -18.12
C SER A 263 7.04 4.44 -18.74
N LEU A 264 7.60 5.31 -17.88
CA LEU A 264 8.48 6.41 -18.26
C LEU A 264 9.79 5.90 -18.87
N TYR A 265 10.22 4.70 -18.46
CA TYR A 265 11.40 4.05 -19.01
C TYR A 265 11.06 3.32 -20.32
N PRO A 266 11.91 3.42 -21.32
CA PRO A 266 11.84 2.53 -22.49
C PRO A 266 11.92 1.07 -22.07
N PRO A 267 11.29 0.13 -22.79
CA PRO A 267 11.25 -1.28 -22.38
C PRO A 267 12.62 -1.92 -22.14
N GLU A 268 13.64 -1.55 -22.91
CA GLU A 268 15.01 -2.06 -22.73
C GLU A 268 15.65 -1.54 -21.45
N ARG A 269 15.46 -0.24 -21.15
CA ARG A 269 15.97 0.37 -19.92
C ARG A 269 15.26 -0.19 -18.69
N LEU A 270 13.93 -0.41 -18.77
CA LEU A 270 13.17 -1.01 -17.69
C LEU A 270 13.67 -2.43 -17.36
N ARG A 271 13.88 -3.26 -18.40
CA ARG A 271 14.45 -4.61 -18.20
C ARG A 271 15.84 -4.56 -17.56
N LYS A 272 16.69 -3.63 -18.02
CA LYS A 272 18.02 -3.45 -17.43
C LYS A 272 17.92 -3.06 -15.95
N ALA A 273 17.08 -2.08 -15.61
CA ALA A 273 16.84 -1.67 -14.24
C ALA A 273 16.33 -2.82 -13.36
N GLU A 274 15.37 -3.63 -13.86
CA GLU A 274 14.89 -4.82 -13.14
C GLU A 274 16.00 -5.85 -12.90
N GLN A 275 16.86 -6.12 -13.89
CA GLN A 275 17.97 -7.06 -13.76
C GLN A 275 19.02 -6.60 -12.74
N GLU A 276 19.28 -5.29 -12.68
CA GLU A 276 20.28 -4.71 -11.78
C GLU A 276 19.75 -4.52 -10.35
N LEU A 277 18.49 -4.13 -10.20
CA LEU A 277 17.92 -3.70 -8.92
C LEU A 277 17.11 -4.79 -8.22
N CYS A 278 16.41 -5.66 -8.99
CA CYS A 278 15.60 -6.73 -8.40
C CYS A 278 16.46 -7.96 -8.08
N THR A 279 17.46 -7.79 -7.23
CA THR A 279 18.43 -8.81 -6.82
C THR A 279 18.43 -9.01 -5.30
N GLY A 280 18.97 -10.14 -4.83
CA GLY A 280 19.02 -10.44 -3.39
C GLY A 280 17.61 -10.59 -2.80
N GLU A 281 17.30 -9.83 -1.78
CA GLU A 281 15.98 -9.84 -1.10
C GLU A 281 14.82 -9.40 -2.00
N HIS A 282 15.11 -8.79 -3.16
CA HIS A 282 14.13 -8.35 -4.14
C HIS A 282 14.02 -9.26 -5.37
N LEU A 283 14.65 -10.42 -5.34
CA LEU A 283 14.58 -11.38 -6.45
C LEU A 283 13.12 -11.79 -6.73
N GLY A 284 12.71 -11.69 -8.00
CA GLY A 284 11.34 -11.95 -8.43
C GLY A 284 10.36 -10.80 -8.20
N CYS A 285 10.82 -9.65 -7.68
CA CYS A 285 10.08 -8.39 -7.74
C CYS A 285 10.30 -7.71 -9.10
N HIS A 286 9.47 -6.72 -9.40
CA HIS A 286 9.50 -5.94 -10.63
C HIS A 286 9.44 -4.45 -10.32
N LEU A 287 9.77 -3.62 -11.32
CA LEU A 287 9.74 -2.16 -11.22
C LEU A 287 8.80 -1.56 -12.26
N TRP A 288 8.17 -0.45 -11.90
CA TRP A 288 7.40 0.36 -12.82
C TRP A 288 7.56 1.85 -12.51
N PHE A 289 7.88 2.63 -13.53
CA PHE A 289 8.03 4.08 -13.39
C PHE A 289 6.91 4.77 -14.17
N ALA A 290 6.09 5.55 -13.49
CA ALA A 290 4.91 6.17 -14.09
C ALA A 290 4.85 7.67 -13.80
N SER A 291 4.12 8.42 -14.62
CA SER A 291 3.85 9.85 -14.41
C SER A 291 2.56 10.13 -13.65
N GLY A 292 1.79 9.10 -13.29
CA GLY A 292 0.52 9.24 -12.58
C GLY A 292 -0.39 8.04 -12.77
N VAL A 293 -1.69 8.25 -12.52
CA VAL A 293 -2.77 7.30 -12.78
C VAL A 293 -3.56 7.83 -13.98
N PRO A 294 -3.90 6.99 -14.97
CA PRO A 294 -4.75 7.39 -16.10
C PRO A 294 -6.11 7.91 -15.63
N SER A 295 -6.79 8.71 -16.45
CA SER A 295 -8.16 9.10 -16.13
C SER A 295 -9.10 7.87 -16.19
N PRO A 296 -10.20 7.85 -15.41
CA PRO A 296 -11.15 6.72 -15.40
C PRO A 296 -11.71 6.38 -16.78
N GLU A 297 -11.82 7.38 -17.66
CA GLU A 297 -12.31 7.22 -19.04
C GLU A 297 -11.31 6.48 -19.95
N GLN A 298 -10.02 6.54 -19.60
CA GLN A 298 -8.93 5.91 -20.36
C GLN A 298 -8.52 4.55 -19.80
N ALA A 299 -9.08 4.16 -18.66
CA ALA A 299 -8.73 2.91 -18.00
C ALA A 299 -9.30 1.71 -18.80
N PRO A 300 -8.45 0.76 -19.22
CA PRO A 300 -8.86 -0.32 -20.12
C PRO A 300 -9.58 -1.47 -19.40
N THR A 301 -9.49 -1.55 -18.08
CA THR A 301 -10.07 -2.64 -17.27
C THR A 301 -10.94 -2.08 -16.15
N PRO A 302 -11.96 -2.81 -15.66
CA PRO A 302 -12.78 -2.38 -14.53
C PRO A 302 -11.98 -2.08 -13.27
N ASP A 303 -11.00 -2.91 -12.94
CA ASP A 303 -10.12 -2.72 -11.78
C ASP A 303 -9.29 -1.44 -11.91
N ALA A 304 -8.74 -1.17 -13.11
CA ALA A 304 -7.99 0.05 -13.38
C ALA A 304 -8.89 1.29 -13.33
N LYS A 305 -10.13 1.17 -13.84
CA LYS A 305 -11.13 2.25 -13.76
C LYS A 305 -11.48 2.56 -12.31
N HIS A 306 -11.69 1.55 -11.49
CA HIS A 306 -11.97 1.70 -10.07
C HIS A 306 -10.80 2.40 -9.33
N LEU A 307 -9.56 1.96 -9.58
CA LEU A 307 -8.38 2.60 -9.01
C LEU A 307 -8.24 4.05 -9.47
N ALA A 308 -8.51 4.34 -10.75
CA ALA A 308 -8.47 5.68 -11.31
C ALA A 308 -9.54 6.60 -10.69
N GLU A 309 -10.76 6.11 -10.48
CA GLU A 309 -11.84 6.84 -9.79
C GLU A 309 -11.46 7.17 -8.35
N GLN A 310 -10.87 6.22 -7.61
CA GLN A 310 -10.36 6.45 -6.26
C GLN A 310 -9.25 7.51 -6.25
N ALA A 311 -8.30 7.41 -7.17
CA ALA A 311 -7.20 8.37 -7.28
C ALA A 311 -7.70 9.78 -7.61
N GLN A 312 -8.69 9.91 -8.51
CA GLN A 312 -9.30 11.19 -8.86
C GLN A 312 -10.02 11.80 -7.66
N LEU A 313 -10.85 11.02 -6.97
CA LEU A 313 -11.57 11.45 -5.78
C LEU A 313 -10.61 11.91 -4.68
N GLN A 314 -9.51 11.18 -4.48
CA GLN A 314 -8.49 11.56 -3.51
C GLN A 314 -7.76 12.85 -3.93
N ALA A 315 -7.47 13.03 -5.21
CA ALA A 315 -6.86 14.26 -5.72
C ALA A 315 -7.74 15.50 -5.46
N GLU A 316 -9.06 15.36 -5.60
CA GLU A 316 -10.03 16.43 -5.25
C GLU A 316 -10.00 16.77 -3.77
N ARG A 317 -9.91 15.77 -2.91
CA ARG A 317 -9.79 15.93 -1.45
C ARG A 317 -8.47 16.60 -1.06
N ASN A 318 -7.37 16.19 -1.67
CA ASN A 318 -6.07 16.80 -1.43
C ASN A 318 -6.10 18.30 -1.77
N ARG A 319 -6.72 18.67 -2.91
CA ARG A 319 -6.91 20.08 -3.29
C ARG A 319 -7.80 20.83 -2.32
N ALA A 320 -8.93 20.25 -1.94
CA ALA A 320 -9.86 20.85 -0.99
C ALA A 320 -9.21 21.06 0.38
N TYR A 321 -8.46 20.07 0.88
CA TYR A 321 -7.71 20.18 2.12
C TYR A 321 -6.65 21.28 2.06
N TYR A 322 -5.87 21.33 0.96
CA TYR A 322 -4.85 22.36 0.77
C TYR A 322 -5.48 23.76 0.76
N SER A 323 -6.57 23.94 0.04
CA SER A 323 -7.28 25.23 -0.07
C SER A 323 -7.90 25.66 1.27
N LYS A 324 -8.47 24.70 2.01
CA LYS A 324 -9.07 24.99 3.34
C LYS A 324 -8.04 25.49 4.35
N ASN A 325 -6.79 25.02 4.26
CA ASN A 325 -5.72 25.34 5.19
C ASN A 325 -4.68 26.30 4.57
N LEU A 326 -5.04 27.08 3.55
CA LEU A 326 -4.12 27.85 2.73
C LEU A 326 -3.27 28.83 3.54
N GLU A 327 -3.85 29.55 4.51
CA GLU A 327 -3.12 30.52 5.33
C GLU A 327 -2.08 29.86 6.23
N LEU A 328 -2.43 28.73 6.83
CA LEU A 328 -1.48 27.92 7.60
C LEU A 328 -0.33 27.44 6.70
N HIS A 329 -0.65 26.91 5.53
CA HIS A 329 0.35 26.39 4.59
C HIS A 329 1.29 27.51 4.10
N ARG A 330 0.75 28.68 3.77
CA ARG A 330 1.57 29.86 3.40
C ARG A 330 2.53 30.27 4.50
N SER A 331 2.05 30.31 5.76
CA SER A 331 2.90 30.63 6.91
C SER A 331 4.04 29.63 7.07
N VAL A 332 3.76 28.33 6.90
CA VAL A 332 4.77 27.25 6.98
C VAL A 332 5.77 27.38 5.83
N VAL A 333 5.31 27.63 4.60
CA VAL A 333 6.18 27.84 3.42
C VAL A 333 7.11 29.04 3.64
N LEU A 334 6.60 30.20 4.07
CA LEU A 334 7.42 31.37 4.31
C LEU A 334 8.50 31.10 5.36
N ARG A 335 8.12 30.50 6.49
CA ARG A 335 9.07 30.17 7.56
C ARG A 335 10.15 29.19 7.10
N LEU A 336 9.78 28.16 6.36
CA LEU A 336 10.73 27.18 5.85
C LEU A 336 11.64 27.79 4.78
N THR A 337 11.10 28.60 3.89
CA THR A 337 11.87 29.34 2.88
C THR A 337 12.92 30.24 3.51
N GLU A 338 12.55 31.01 4.54
CA GLU A 338 13.49 31.85 5.29
C GLU A 338 14.61 31.03 5.95
N GLN A 339 14.26 29.90 6.59
CA GLN A 339 15.24 29.03 7.21
C GLN A 339 16.25 28.48 6.21
N ILE A 340 15.78 27.98 5.05
CA ILE A 340 16.62 27.45 3.98
C ILE A 340 17.50 28.57 3.42
N ARG A 341 16.92 29.73 3.09
CA ARG A 341 17.63 30.88 2.53
C ARG A 341 18.73 31.38 3.47
N ASN A 342 18.44 31.53 4.76
CA ASN A 342 19.41 31.94 5.74
C ASN A 342 20.56 30.92 5.86
N CYS A 343 20.26 29.62 5.78
CA CYS A 343 21.28 28.59 5.79
C CYS A 343 22.19 28.69 4.55
N ILE A 344 21.61 28.83 3.36
CA ILE A 344 22.35 29.02 2.12
C ILE A 344 23.27 30.25 2.22
N LEU A 345 22.77 31.40 2.67
CA LEU A 345 23.54 32.62 2.83
C LEU A 345 24.72 32.48 3.82
N VAL A 346 24.52 31.73 4.92
CA VAL A 346 25.59 31.50 5.91
C VAL A 346 26.69 30.60 5.35
N HIS A 347 26.34 29.62 4.51
CA HIS A 347 27.29 28.64 3.96
C HIS A 347 27.82 29.01 2.56
N GLN A 348 27.21 29.97 1.86
CA GLN A 348 27.83 30.65 0.72
C GLN A 348 28.91 31.63 1.23
N GLN A 349 30.04 31.10 1.65
CA GLN A 349 31.22 31.96 1.75
C GLN A 349 31.55 32.43 0.33
N PRO A 350 31.63 33.74 0.06
CA PRO A 350 32.06 34.20 -1.23
C PRO A 350 33.49 33.64 -1.45
N ASN A 351 33.63 32.74 -2.41
CA ASN A 351 34.94 32.33 -2.88
C ASN A 351 35.60 33.57 -3.46
N ALA A 352 36.37 34.27 -2.60
CA ALA A 352 37.10 35.42 -3.00
C ALA A 352 38.28 34.96 -3.89
N ARG A 353 38.04 34.96 -5.19
CA ARG A 353 39.08 34.69 -6.17
C ARG A 353 39.99 35.91 -6.27
N VAL A 354 41.29 35.65 -6.20
CA VAL A 354 42.28 36.69 -6.43
C VAL A 354 42.26 37.05 -7.91
N ALA A 355 41.97 38.30 -8.23
CA ALA A 355 41.77 38.80 -9.57
C ALA A 355 42.57 40.09 -9.83
N ARG A 356 42.63 40.53 -11.07
CA ARG A 356 43.24 41.80 -11.49
C ARG A 356 42.29 43.01 -11.37
N SER A 357 41.02 42.75 -11.03
CA SER A 357 40.00 43.79 -10.85
C SER A 357 39.01 43.35 -9.80
N GLY A 358 38.37 44.27 -9.07
CA GLY A 358 37.43 44.02 -7.98
C GLY A 358 37.73 44.87 -6.76
N ASN A 359 37.41 44.36 -5.55
CA ASN A 359 37.76 45.05 -4.29
C ASN A 359 39.23 44.82 -3.94
N LEU A 360 39.97 45.92 -3.71
CA LEU A 360 41.38 45.87 -3.38
C LEU A 360 41.58 45.05 -2.08
N ASP A 361 42.52 44.10 -2.09
CA ASP A 361 42.94 43.34 -0.92
C ASP A 361 44.14 44.04 -0.25
N PRO A 362 43.97 44.76 0.87
CA PRO A 362 45.05 45.50 1.52
C PRO A 362 46.24 44.63 1.89
N GLU A 363 46.01 43.38 2.22
CA GLU A 363 47.06 42.43 2.62
C GLU A 363 47.91 41.98 1.44
N ARG A 364 47.48 42.20 0.19
CA ARG A 364 48.16 41.76 -1.02
C ARG A 364 48.69 42.89 -1.88
N VAL A 365 48.43 44.16 -1.54
CA VAL A 365 48.87 45.35 -2.30
C VAL A 365 50.39 45.36 -2.44
N TRP A 366 51.14 44.87 -1.49
CA TRP A 366 52.59 44.79 -1.56
C TRP A 366 53.12 43.93 -2.74
N ARG A 367 52.29 43.02 -3.29
CA ARG A 367 52.64 42.18 -4.44
C ARG A 367 52.77 42.94 -5.74
N THR A 368 52.17 44.10 -5.85
CA THR A 368 52.36 44.99 -7.03
C THR A 368 53.79 45.41 -7.21
N VAL A 369 54.58 45.46 -6.14
CA VAL A 369 56.04 45.74 -6.20
C VAL A 369 56.82 44.58 -6.80
N MET A 370 56.21 43.39 -6.90
CA MET A 370 56.77 42.19 -7.51
C MET A 370 56.12 41.84 -8.86
N ASP A 371 55.54 42.82 -9.54
CA ASP A 371 54.82 42.68 -10.84
C ASP A 371 53.65 41.70 -10.83
N ASP A 372 53.04 41.41 -9.65
CA ASP A 372 51.84 40.61 -9.54
C ASP A 372 50.60 41.52 -9.35
N ASP A 373 49.87 41.76 -10.47
CA ASP A 373 48.68 42.64 -10.50
C ASP A 373 47.43 42.02 -9.89
N ARG A 374 47.52 40.76 -9.40
CA ARG A 374 46.38 40.06 -8.80
C ARG A 374 46.26 40.39 -7.33
N VAL A 375 45.88 41.63 -7.03
CA VAL A 375 45.75 42.20 -5.69
C VAL A 375 44.31 42.56 -5.34
N PHE A 376 43.36 42.15 -6.19
CA PHE A 376 41.96 42.38 -5.97
C PHE A 376 41.26 41.08 -5.57
N ARG A 377 40.25 41.20 -4.72
CA ARG A 377 39.27 40.14 -4.43
C ARG A 377 38.03 40.35 -5.30
N CYS A 378 37.74 39.42 -6.15
CA CYS A 378 36.50 39.35 -6.89
C CYS A 378 35.61 38.30 -6.19
N ALA A 379 34.45 38.73 -5.69
CA ALA A 379 33.45 37.79 -5.20
C ALA A 379 32.77 37.15 -6.41
N GLU A 380 33.05 35.88 -6.66
CA GLU A 380 32.27 35.09 -7.59
C GLU A 380 30.99 34.68 -6.85
N GLU A 381 29.89 35.38 -7.11
CA GLU A 381 28.56 34.94 -6.66
C GLU A 381 28.20 33.71 -7.49
N GLU A 382 28.49 32.51 -6.99
CA GLU A 382 27.80 31.31 -7.46
C GLU A 382 26.35 31.36 -7.01
N ASN A 383 25.50 31.95 -7.87
CA ASN A 383 24.09 32.20 -7.60
C ASN A 383 23.19 30.96 -7.66
N HIS A 384 23.73 29.73 -7.69
CA HIS A 384 22.93 28.53 -7.78
C HIS A 384 23.25 27.56 -6.65
N PRO A 385 22.22 27.04 -5.96
CA PRO A 385 22.42 25.94 -5.05
C PRO A 385 23.02 24.75 -5.81
N SER A 386 24.13 24.24 -5.31
CA SER A 386 24.92 23.19 -5.96
C SER A 386 24.31 21.80 -5.85
N PHE A 387 23.01 21.70 -5.47
CA PHE A 387 22.33 20.43 -5.28
C PHE A 387 20.87 20.45 -5.76
N THR A 388 20.35 19.27 -6.11
CA THR A 388 18.94 19.01 -6.38
C THR A 388 18.31 18.23 -5.23
N VAL A 389 16.99 18.33 -5.09
CA VAL A 389 16.24 17.58 -4.08
C VAL A 389 15.22 16.67 -4.75
N ASP A 390 15.24 15.40 -4.36
CA ASP A 390 14.24 14.41 -4.68
C ASP A 390 13.39 14.14 -3.44
N LEU A 391 12.09 14.48 -3.48
CA LEU A 391 11.13 14.13 -2.44
C LEU A 391 10.47 12.81 -2.81
N LEU A 392 10.59 11.81 -1.94
CA LEU A 392 9.98 10.50 -2.11
C LEU A 392 8.90 10.29 -1.04
N LEU A 393 7.65 10.24 -1.47
CA LEU A 393 6.50 10.09 -0.59
C LEU A 393 6.12 8.60 -0.52
N ASP A 394 6.04 8.07 0.68
CA ASP A 394 5.47 6.76 0.90
C ASP A 394 3.97 6.82 0.61
N ALA A 395 3.52 6.03 -0.38
CA ALA A 395 2.14 5.93 -0.81
C ALA A 395 1.54 4.55 -0.51
N SER A 396 2.02 3.89 0.52
CA SER A 396 1.47 2.63 1.01
C SER A 396 0.11 2.80 1.68
N ALA A 397 -0.62 1.71 1.82
CA ALA A 397 -1.96 1.70 2.40
C ALA A 397 -2.00 2.15 3.88
N SER A 398 -0.87 2.09 4.61
CA SER A 398 -0.77 2.66 5.95
C SER A 398 -1.03 4.17 5.98
N ARG A 399 -0.83 4.87 4.85
CA ARG A 399 -1.01 6.32 4.68
C ARG A 399 -2.42 6.76 4.32
N LEU A 400 -3.35 5.85 4.10
CA LEU A 400 -4.73 6.16 3.67
C LEU A 400 -5.47 7.16 4.57
N HIS A 401 -5.18 7.17 5.86
CA HIS A 401 -5.84 8.05 6.82
C HIS A 401 -5.28 9.48 6.86
N CYS A 402 -4.14 9.73 6.22
CA CYS A 402 -3.43 11.01 6.25
C CYS A 402 -2.94 11.49 4.86
N GLN A 403 -3.58 11.01 3.80
CA GLN A 403 -3.18 11.32 2.42
C GLN A 403 -3.16 12.81 2.13
N GLU A 404 -4.18 13.54 2.57
CA GLU A 404 -4.31 14.98 2.39
C GLU A 404 -3.17 15.74 3.08
N VAL A 405 -2.77 15.25 4.25
CA VAL A 405 -1.67 15.84 5.04
C VAL A 405 -0.33 15.62 4.33
N ILE A 406 -0.08 14.40 3.83
CA ILE A 406 1.16 14.07 3.12
C ILE A 406 1.27 14.85 1.80
N ALA A 407 0.19 14.92 1.03
CA ALA A 407 0.14 15.73 -0.20
C ALA A 407 0.43 17.22 0.08
N ALA A 408 -0.13 17.76 1.17
CA ALA A 408 0.13 19.13 1.59
C ALA A 408 1.59 19.32 2.05
N GLN A 409 2.16 18.39 2.81
CA GLN A 409 3.56 18.44 3.24
C GLN A 409 4.52 18.38 2.05
N GLY A 410 4.28 17.47 1.11
CA GLY A 410 5.06 17.39 -0.14
C GLY A 410 4.98 18.70 -0.95
N SER A 411 3.79 19.30 -1.03
CA SER A 411 3.58 20.59 -1.70
C SER A 411 4.30 21.74 -1.02
N ILE A 412 4.25 21.82 0.31
CA ILE A 412 4.92 22.86 1.12
C ILE A 412 6.45 22.75 0.95
N LEU A 413 7.00 21.54 1.07
CA LEU A 413 8.44 21.30 0.89
C LEU A 413 8.88 21.70 -0.52
N ALA A 414 8.17 21.21 -1.54
CA ALA A 414 8.49 21.53 -2.94
C ALA A 414 8.41 23.04 -3.23
N GLN A 415 7.39 23.72 -2.70
CA GLN A 415 7.23 25.16 -2.85
C GLN A 415 8.34 25.95 -2.16
N SER A 416 8.73 25.56 -0.96
CA SER A 416 9.79 26.24 -0.18
C SER A 416 11.15 26.07 -0.84
N LEU A 417 11.46 24.87 -1.33
CA LEU A 417 12.69 24.58 -2.07
C LEU A 417 12.75 25.38 -3.39
N ALA A 418 11.67 25.35 -4.17
CA ALA A 418 11.57 26.10 -5.42
C ALA A 418 11.71 27.61 -5.20
N ALA A 419 11.14 28.15 -4.12
CA ALA A 419 11.29 29.56 -3.75
C ALA A 419 12.72 29.97 -3.37
N CYS A 420 13.56 28.98 -2.99
CA CYS A 420 15.00 29.16 -2.76
C CYS A 420 15.84 28.89 -4.02
N GLY A 421 15.22 28.64 -5.18
CA GLY A 421 15.93 28.32 -6.42
C GLY A 421 16.48 26.89 -6.46
N ILE A 422 16.13 26.00 -5.50
CA ILE A 422 16.57 24.62 -5.47
C ILE A 422 15.67 23.79 -6.37
N PRO A 423 16.22 23.10 -7.38
CA PRO A 423 15.44 22.19 -8.23
C PRO A 423 14.88 21.03 -7.41
N VAL A 424 13.58 20.75 -7.56
CA VAL A 424 12.92 19.71 -6.80
C VAL A 424 12.07 18.82 -7.69
N ARG A 425 12.23 17.50 -7.55
CA ARG A 425 11.33 16.48 -8.09
C ARG A 425 10.55 15.86 -6.94
N VAL A 426 9.30 15.54 -7.18
CA VAL A 426 8.44 14.86 -6.20
C VAL A 426 7.93 13.57 -6.82
N SER A 427 8.20 12.47 -6.15
CA SER A 427 7.74 11.14 -6.53
C SER A 427 7.05 10.47 -5.35
N CYS A 428 6.21 9.48 -5.62
CA CYS A 428 5.69 8.61 -4.57
C CYS A 428 5.84 7.15 -4.99
N PHE A 429 5.87 6.25 -4.02
CA PHE A 429 6.02 4.82 -4.29
C PHE A 429 5.01 3.98 -3.55
N SER A 430 4.64 2.87 -4.17
CA SER A 430 3.85 1.79 -3.56
C SER A 430 4.15 0.46 -4.25
N SER A 431 3.84 -0.66 -3.60
CA SER A 431 4.05 -1.99 -4.18
C SER A 431 2.71 -2.69 -4.41
N LEU A 432 2.51 -3.27 -5.60
CA LEU A 432 1.29 -3.94 -6.00
C LEU A 432 1.61 -5.15 -6.88
N ARG A 433 1.10 -6.32 -6.53
CA ARG A 433 1.33 -7.59 -7.27
C ARG A 433 2.82 -7.90 -7.53
N GLY A 434 3.70 -7.54 -6.60
CA GLY A 434 5.14 -7.74 -6.74
C GLY A 434 5.86 -6.69 -7.60
N TYR A 435 5.14 -5.67 -8.08
CA TYR A 435 5.72 -4.49 -8.71
C TYR A 435 5.87 -3.35 -7.71
N THR A 436 7.07 -2.81 -7.57
CA THR A 436 7.27 -1.53 -6.90
C THR A 436 7.11 -0.42 -7.94
N VAL A 437 6.04 0.36 -7.78
CA VAL A 437 5.64 1.43 -8.70
C VAL A 437 6.13 2.76 -8.15
N LEU A 438 7.00 3.44 -8.90
CA LEU A 438 7.45 4.79 -8.62
C LEU A 438 6.70 5.77 -9.54
N ARG A 439 5.89 6.66 -8.95
CA ARG A 439 5.12 7.65 -9.70
C ARG A 439 5.74 9.03 -9.53
N VAL A 440 6.13 9.67 -10.63
CA VAL A 440 6.63 11.04 -10.62
C VAL A 440 5.44 12.01 -10.65
N LEU A 441 5.20 12.68 -9.53
CA LEU A 441 4.10 13.65 -9.37
C LEU A 441 4.50 15.04 -9.88
N LYS A 442 5.80 15.38 -9.82
CA LYS A 442 6.36 16.63 -10.32
C LYS A 442 7.80 16.41 -10.75
N GLY A 443 8.11 16.69 -12.02
CA GLY A 443 9.47 16.69 -12.57
C GLY A 443 10.24 18.00 -12.30
N PHE A 444 11.56 18.00 -12.52
CA PHE A 444 12.39 19.20 -12.34
C PHE A 444 11.98 20.37 -13.24
N LYS A 445 11.55 20.08 -14.45
CA LYS A 445 11.17 21.09 -15.48
C LYS A 445 9.77 21.67 -15.24
N GLU A 446 8.96 21.02 -14.46
CA GLU A 446 7.59 21.44 -14.20
C GLU A 446 7.54 22.56 -13.15
N LYS A 447 6.93 23.69 -13.49
CA LYS A 447 6.70 24.80 -12.56
C LYS A 447 5.48 24.60 -11.69
N SER A 448 4.48 23.86 -12.19
CA SER A 448 3.22 23.60 -11.50
C SER A 448 3.43 22.57 -10.39
N LEU A 449 2.84 22.82 -9.21
CA LEU A 449 2.80 21.90 -8.08
C LEU A 449 1.50 21.08 -8.04
N GLN A 450 0.59 21.29 -8.99
CA GLN A 450 -0.73 20.63 -9.02
C GLN A 450 -0.63 19.12 -9.13
N GLY A 451 0.44 18.60 -9.77
CA GLY A 451 0.68 17.17 -9.85
C GLY A 451 0.84 16.49 -8.49
N ILE A 452 1.33 17.22 -7.46
CA ILE A 452 1.49 16.67 -6.10
C ILE A 452 0.12 16.35 -5.47
N CYS A 453 -0.93 17.07 -5.85
CA CYS A 453 -2.28 16.76 -5.39
C CYS A 453 -2.78 15.40 -5.91
N GLN A 454 -2.16 14.80 -6.93
CA GLN A 454 -2.45 13.45 -7.40
C GLN A 454 -1.85 12.36 -6.51
N TYR A 455 -1.23 12.72 -5.39
CA TYR A 455 -0.80 11.74 -4.39
C TYR A 455 -1.98 10.88 -3.96
N PHE A 456 -1.79 9.58 -4.05
CA PHE A 456 -2.79 8.57 -3.73
C PHE A 456 -2.09 7.34 -3.14
N ALA A 457 -2.52 6.93 -1.95
CA ALA A 457 -1.96 5.79 -1.24
C ALA A 457 -2.68 4.50 -1.63
N SER A 458 -1.92 3.48 -2.01
CA SER A 458 -2.45 2.17 -2.39
C SER A 458 -1.37 1.08 -2.28
N GLY A 459 -1.78 -0.15 -1.96
CA GLY A 459 -0.87 -1.29 -1.93
C GLY A 459 0.10 -1.31 -0.75
N TRP A 460 1.22 -2.00 -0.94
CA TRP A 460 2.27 -2.23 0.05
C TRP A 460 3.42 -1.26 -0.10
N ASN A 461 4.45 -1.37 0.75
CA ASN A 461 5.70 -0.63 0.62
C ASN A 461 6.92 -1.55 0.76
N ARG A 462 7.64 -1.73 -0.34
CA ARG A 462 8.96 -2.37 -0.36
C ARG A 462 10.03 -1.30 -0.38
N ASP A 463 10.29 -0.72 0.80
CA ASP A 463 11.12 0.48 0.96
C ASP A 463 12.50 0.32 0.37
N GLY A 464 13.17 -0.83 0.58
CA GLY A 464 14.50 -1.07 0.02
C GLY A 464 14.51 -1.02 -1.51
N LEU A 465 13.54 -1.67 -2.17
CA LEU A 465 13.45 -1.62 -3.63
C LEU A 465 13.04 -0.23 -4.15
N ALA A 466 12.18 0.48 -3.40
CA ALA A 466 11.82 1.86 -3.73
C ALA A 466 13.02 2.80 -3.63
N LEU A 467 13.90 2.62 -2.64
CA LEU A 467 15.16 3.37 -2.50
C LEU A 467 16.11 3.09 -3.66
N ARG A 468 16.28 1.81 -4.07
CA ARG A 468 17.06 1.45 -5.27
C ARG A 468 16.48 2.12 -6.53
N ALA A 469 15.17 2.04 -6.70
CA ALA A 469 14.47 2.65 -7.84
C ALA A 469 14.60 4.17 -7.86
N ALA A 470 14.54 4.83 -6.69
CA ALA A 470 14.75 6.28 -6.60
C ALA A 470 16.19 6.65 -6.97
N GLY A 471 17.20 5.88 -6.54
CA GLY A 471 18.58 6.05 -6.95
C GLY A 471 18.76 5.90 -8.46
N ASP A 472 18.18 4.87 -9.06
CA ASP A 472 18.22 4.66 -10.52
C ASP A 472 17.49 5.77 -11.30
N LEU A 473 16.38 6.31 -10.76
CA LEU A 473 15.69 7.45 -11.36
C LEU A 473 16.55 8.73 -11.32
N ILE A 474 17.33 8.93 -10.25
CA ILE A 474 18.28 10.03 -10.15
C ILE A 474 19.40 9.87 -11.19
N ASP A 475 19.93 8.67 -11.36
CA ASP A 475 20.94 8.38 -12.39
C ASP A 475 20.40 8.56 -13.82
N PHE A 476 19.11 8.27 -14.05
CA PHE A 476 18.45 8.42 -15.35
C PHE A 476 18.11 9.87 -15.70
N ASP A 477 17.62 10.64 -14.73
CA ASP A 477 17.28 12.07 -14.89
C ASP A 477 17.86 12.84 -13.67
N PRO A 478 19.17 13.15 -13.72
CA PRO A 478 19.87 13.71 -12.55
C PRO A 478 19.47 15.16 -12.23
N GLY A 479 18.71 15.81 -13.12
CA GLY A 479 18.42 17.23 -12.94
C GLY A 479 19.64 18.12 -13.21
N PRO A 480 19.58 19.41 -12.80
CA PRO A 480 20.58 20.41 -13.21
C PRO A 480 21.86 20.44 -12.34
N ALA A 481 21.88 19.82 -11.15
CA ALA A 481 23.03 19.88 -10.25
C ALA A 481 23.69 18.50 -10.04
N ALA A 482 24.97 18.49 -9.73
CA ALA A 482 25.75 17.26 -9.57
C ALA A 482 25.53 16.55 -8.22
N ARG A 483 25.07 17.28 -7.20
CA ARG A 483 24.82 16.73 -5.87
C ARG A 483 23.32 16.51 -5.66
N HIS A 484 22.95 15.40 -5.01
CA HIS A 484 21.55 15.00 -4.83
C HIS A 484 21.24 14.75 -3.36
N LEU A 485 20.10 15.27 -2.93
CA LEU A 485 19.51 15.01 -1.63
C LEU A 485 18.16 14.32 -1.82
N LEU A 486 18.05 13.08 -1.35
CA LEU A 486 16.80 12.32 -1.30
C LEU A 486 16.16 12.48 0.08
N ILE A 487 14.97 13.04 0.12
CA ILE A 487 14.19 13.20 1.35
C ILE A 487 12.94 12.31 1.27
N LEU A 488 12.84 11.36 2.19
CA LEU A 488 11.67 10.48 2.29
C LEU A 488 10.65 11.06 3.28
N LEU A 489 9.37 10.97 2.93
CA LEU A 489 8.25 11.15 3.87
C LEU A 489 7.63 9.78 4.09
N THR A 490 7.86 9.17 5.27
CA THR A 490 7.52 7.76 5.53
C THR A 490 7.15 7.52 7.00
N ASP A 491 6.46 6.39 7.27
CA ASP A 491 6.27 5.86 8.62
C ASP A 491 7.33 4.83 9.02
N ALA A 492 8.30 4.58 8.15
CA ALA A 492 9.38 3.63 8.35
C ALA A 492 8.88 2.21 8.75
N SER A 493 7.79 1.78 8.14
CA SER A 493 7.16 0.48 8.39
C SER A 493 7.10 -0.35 7.10
N PRO A 494 8.27 -0.79 6.58
CA PRO A 494 8.32 -1.55 5.33
C PRO A 494 7.59 -2.88 5.46
N ASN A 495 6.71 -3.15 4.49
CA ASN A 495 5.92 -4.38 4.43
C ASN A 495 5.48 -4.66 2.99
N ASP A 496 5.66 -5.90 2.51
CA ASP A 496 5.25 -6.30 1.17
C ASP A 496 4.67 -7.72 1.17
N SER A 497 3.67 -7.94 0.32
CA SER A 497 3.07 -9.25 0.12
C SER A 497 4.01 -10.26 -0.56
N ARG A 498 5.02 -9.77 -1.29
CA ARG A 498 6.02 -10.62 -1.93
C ARG A 498 7.09 -11.01 -0.93
N ARG A 499 7.21 -12.31 -0.66
CA ARG A 499 8.20 -12.87 0.27
C ARG A 499 9.62 -12.64 -0.24
N ILE A 500 10.57 -12.61 0.69
CA ILE A 500 11.98 -12.74 0.39
C ILE A 500 12.23 -14.20 -0.04
N PRO A 501 12.89 -14.43 -1.19
CA PRO A 501 13.09 -15.78 -1.69
C PRO A 501 14.01 -16.60 -0.77
N PRO A 502 13.93 -17.93 -0.83
CA PRO A 502 14.84 -18.82 -0.11
C PRO A 502 16.30 -18.51 -0.41
N SER A 503 17.12 -18.54 0.63
CA SER A 503 18.57 -18.40 0.56
C SER A 503 19.25 -19.59 1.24
N PRO A 504 20.57 -19.80 1.09
CA PRO A 504 21.29 -20.84 1.80
C PRO A 504 21.13 -20.77 3.32
N ASP A 505 21.00 -19.55 3.86
CA ASP A 505 20.85 -19.29 5.29
C ASP A 505 19.39 -19.38 5.76
N ASP A 506 18.42 -19.25 4.84
CA ASP A 506 16.98 -19.34 5.10
C ASP A 506 16.27 -20.13 3.98
N PRO A 507 16.23 -21.48 4.08
CA PRO A 507 15.68 -22.34 3.02
C PRO A 507 14.18 -22.18 2.75
N LEU A 508 13.41 -21.62 3.70
CA LEU A 508 11.97 -21.42 3.57
C LEU A 508 11.61 -20.03 3.03
N GLY A 509 12.59 -19.12 2.97
CA GLY A 509 12.35 -17.71 2.71
C GLY A 509 11.52 -17.08 3.83
N ARG A 510 11.49 -15.76 3.90
CA ARG A 510 10.79 -14.99 4.95
C ARG A 510 9.87 -13.94 4.37
N ASP A 511 8.95 -13.48 5.18
CA ASP A 511 8.07 -12.37 4.81
C ASP A 511 8.87 -11.05 4.80
N TYR A 512 8.58 -10.19 3.81
CA TYR A 512 9.18 -8.87 3.76
C TYR A 512 8.38 -7.92 4.67
N GLY A 513 8.82 -7.78 5.92
CA GLY A 513 8.17 -6.94 6.91
C GLY A 513 8.91 -6.97 8.25
N GLY A 514 8.49 -6.14 9.20
CA GLY A 514 9.13 -6.04 10.51
C GLY A 514 10.64 -5.85 10.43
N SER A 515 11.42 -6.64 11.16
CA SER A 515 12.89 -6.51 11.21
C SER A 515 13.56 -6.73 9.86
N ALA A 516 13.05 -7.66 9.03
CA ALA A 516 13.63 -7.97 7.72
C ALA A 516 13.51 -6.78 6.76
N GLY A 517 12.32 -6.16 6.67
CA GLY A 517 12.13 -4.97 5.85
C GLY A 517 12.92 -3.76 6.34
N VAL A 518 13.04 -3.59 7.67
CA VAL A 518 13.84 -2.52 8.29
C VAL A 518 15.33 -2.70 8.00
N GLU A 519 15.84 -3.93 8.09
CA GLU A 519 17.25 -4.25 7.79
C GLU A 519 17.59 -4.02 6.33
N ASP A 520 16.71 -4.44 5.43
CA ASP A 520 16.82 -4.21 4.01
C ASP A 520 16.83 -2.71 3.68
N ALA A 521 15.83 -1.96 4.13
CA ALA A 521 15.77 -0.51 3.94
C ALA A 521 17.02 0.20 4.48
N ALA A 522 17.51 -0.19 5.66
CA ALA A 522 18.73 0.35 6.24
C ALA A 522 19.98 0.01 5.42
N ALA A 523 20.05 -1.19 4.85
CA ALA A 523 21.15 -1.58 3.96
C ALA A 523 21.15 -0.73 2.68
N GLU A 524 19.97 -0.47 2.11
CA GLU A 524 19.83 0.33 0.89
C GLU A 524 20.12 1.82 1.12
N VAL A 525 19.70 2.38 2.24
CA VAL A 525 20.11 3.76 2.63
C VAL A 525 21.62 3.86 2.68
N ARG A 526 22.31 2.91 3.35
CA ARG A 526 23.79 2.88 3.40
C ARG A 526 24.42 2.68 2.02
N ALA A 527 23.79 1.89 1.14
CA ALA A 527 24.29 1.68 -0.22
C ALA A 527 24.21 2.97 -1.06
N LEU A 528 23.10 3.71 -0.97
CA LEU A 528 22.95 5.00 -1.63
C LEU A 528 23.94 6.05 -1.09
N GLN A 529 24.13 6.09 0.23
CA GLN A 529 25.12 6.99 0.85
C GLN A 529 26.55 6.70 0.40
N ARG A 530 26.92 5.42 0.23
CA ARG A 530 28.22 5.02 -0.33
C ARG A 530 28.41 5.44 -1.79
N LYS A 531 27.33 5.59 -2.55
CA LYS A 531 27.33 6.15 -3.91
C LYS A 531 27.41 7.68 -3.93
N GLY A 532 27.44 8.34 -2.77
CA GLY A 532 27.51 9.79 -2.66
C GLY A 532 26.13 10.48 -2.63
N LEU A 533 25.03 9.71 -2.63
CA LEU A 533 23.67 10.27 -2.49
C LEU A 533 23.38 10.55 -1.02
N ARG A 534 22.95 11.76 -0.69
CA ARG A 534 22.48 12.08 0.65
C ARG A 534 21.04 11.61 0.83
N VAL A 535 20.77 10.89 1.93
CA VAL A 535 19.44 10.35 2.23
C VAL A 535 19.00 10.82 3.62
N SER A 536 17.87 11.47 3.69
CA SER A 536 17.23 11.97 4.92
C SER A 536 15.76 11.60 4.96
N ALA A 537 15.16 11.53 6.15
CA ALA A 537 13.75 11.20 6.30
C ALA A 537 12.99 12.15 7.21
N VAL A 538 11.78 12.51 6.79
CA VAL A 538 10.75 13.10 7.64
C VAL A 538 9.84 11.95 8.09
N PHE A 539 9.99 11.58 9.36
CA PHE A 539 9.26 10.47 9.94
C PHE A 539 7.90 10.93 10.50
N MET A 540 6.84 10.24 10.06
CA MET A 540 5.44 10.53 10.39
C MET A 540 4.73 9.31 10.98
N GLY A 541 5.47 8.37 11.53
CA GLY A 541 4.93 7.15 12.12
C GLY A 541 4.60 7.28 13.60
N GLU A 542 4.07 6.19 14.15
CA GLU A 542 3.78 6.04 15.57
C GLU A 542 5.04 5.95 16.42
N ASP A 543 4.89 6.06 17.76
CA ASP A 543 6.01 5.95 18.69
C ASP A 543 6.69 4.56 18.62
N ALA A 544 5.92 3.52 18.33
CA ALA A 544 6.42 2.16 18.19
C ALA A 544 7.43 2.00 17.02
N SER A 545 7.20 2.69 15.89
CA SER A 545 8.08 2.61 14.71
C SER A 545 9.26 3.59 14.75
N ALA A 546 9.38 4.42 15.80
CA ALA A 546 10.46 5.40 15.90
C ALA A 546 11.86 4.78 16.02
N ALA A 547 11.96 3.61 16.66
CA ALA A 547 13.21 2.86 16.76
C ALA A 547 13.64 2.32 15.38
N ASP A 548 12.70 1.83 14.58
CA ASP A 548 12.94 1.33 13.23
C ASP A 548 13.36 2.45 12.29
N ALA A 549 12.69 3.61 12.36
CA ALA A 549 13.09 4.80 11.62
C ALA A 549 14.53 5.25 11.96
N SER A 550 14.90 5.22 13.24
CA SER A 550 16.26 5.53 13.68
C SER A 550 17.28 4.49 13.19
N ARG A 551 16.89 3.22 13.08
CA ARG A 551 17.73 2.14 12.55
C ARG A 551 17.98 2.30 11.05
N ILE A 552 16.97 2.75 10.29
CA ILE A 552 17.05 2.97 8.84
C ILE A 552 17.86 4.22 8.52
N TYR A 553 17.51 5.37 9.10
CA TYR A 553 18.02 6.69 8.69
C TYR A 553 19.06 7.30 9.65
N GLY A 554 19.25 6.71 10.83
CA GLY A 554 20.20 7.20 11.83
C GLY A 554 19.90 8.64 12.28
N LYS A 555 20.93 9.48 12.28
CA LYS A 555 20.84 10.92 12.65
C LYS A 555 20.13 11.78 11.61
N ASN A 556 20.00 11.30 10.36
CA ASN A 556 19.41 12.03 9.24
C ASN A 556 17.88 11.84 9.19
N MET A 557 17.26 11.82 10.35
CA MET A 557 15.81 11.71 10.51
C MET A 557 15.27 12.86 11.35
N ALA A 558 14.15 13.41 10.93
CA ALA A 558 13.37 14.36 11.75
C ALA A 558 11.95 13.85 11.93
N ARG A 559 11.51 13.78 13.17
CA ARG A 559 10.15 13.34 13.51
C ARG A 559 9.19 14.50 13.53
N ILE A 560 8.00 14.33 12.97
CA ILE A 560 6.89 15.27 13.02
C ILE A 560 5.60 14.56 13.44
N ARG A 561 4.78 15.26 14.24
CA ARG A 561 3.43 14.82 14.65
C ARG A 561 2.33 15.68 14.04
N GLY A 562 2.68 16.85 13.51
CA GLY A 562 1.74 17.80 12.95
C GLY A 562 2.37 18.72 11.91
N MET A 563 1.52 19.43 11.18
CA MET A 563 1.94 20.36 10.12
C MET A 563 2.78 21.54 10.64
N ASP A 564 2.50 22.00 11.86
CA ASP A 564 3.24 23.07 12.54
C ASP A 564 4.71 22.73 12.77
N GLN A 565 5.06 21.46 12.93
CA GLN A 565 6.41 20.97 13.16
C GLN A 565 7.22 20.79 11.86
N LEU A 566 6.53 20.72 10.70
CA LEU A 566 7.17 20.45 9.41
C LEU A 566 8.30 21.43 9.09
N ALA A 567 8.04 22.73 9.22
CA ALA A 567 9.05 23.76 8.89
C ALA A 567 10.31 23.61 9.76
N ARG A 568 10.14 23.37 11.06
CA ARG A 568 11.27 23.19 11.98
C ARG A 568 12.04 21.90 11.70
N ALA A 569 11.33 20.80 11.47
CA ALA A 569 11.91 19.47 11.28
C ALA A 569 12.63 19.37 9.92
N ALA A 570 11.93 19.66 8.83
CA ALA A 570 12.50 19.67 7.50
C ALA A 570 13.58 20.74 7.31
N GLY A 571 13.35 21.94 7.90
CA GLY A 571 14.36 22.98 7.90
C GLY A 571 15.69 22.55 8.52
N ARG A 572 15.66 21.88 9.68
CA ARG A 572 16.88 21.31 10.32
C ARG A 572 17.57 20.25 9.47
N LEU A 573 16.80 19.33 8.85
CA LEU A 573 17.37 18.31 7.97
C LEU A 573 18.07 18.97 6.78
N ILE A 574 17.39 19.85 6.08
CA ILE A 574 17.96 20.56 4.92
C ILE A 574 19.16 21.41 5.33
N GLN A 575 19.12 22.08 6.48
CA GLN A 575 20.24 22.85 7.01
C GLN A 575 21.46 21.97 7.31
N ASN A 576 21.26 20.81 7.92
CA ASN A 576 22.36 19.88 8.19
C ASN A 576 22.99 19.37 6.90
N GLU A 577 22.15 19.04 5.88
CA GLU A 577 22.64 18.59 4.58
C GLU A 577 23.37 19.71 3.81
N ILE A 578 22.87 20.95 3.84
CA ILE A 578 23.57 22.10 3.23
C ILE A 578 24.93 22.30 3.90
N ARG A 579 25.01 22.16 5.21
CA ARG A 579 26.23 22.29 5.99
C ARG A 579 27.27 21.21 5.59
N GLU A 580 26.84 19.96 5.55
CA GLU A 580 27.68 18.82 5.15
C GLU A 580 28.03 18.82 3.63
N LEU A 581 27.29 19.58 2.80
CA LEU A 581 27.62 19.79 1.39
C LEU A 581 28.63 20.93 1.18
N GLY A 582 28.75 21.85 2.16
CA GLY A 582 29.69 22.97 2.15
C GLY A 582 31.10 22.63 2.64
N ASP A 583 31.20 21.57 3.43
CA ASP A 583 32.48 21.00 3.89
C ASP A 583 32.99 19.98 2.85
#